data_c28300a1414c23a9acd5b133a8c9ad04
#
_entry.id   c28300a1414c23a9acd5b133a8c9ad04
#
_cell.length_a   1.000
_cell.length_b   1.000
_cell.length_c   1.000
_cell.angle_alpha   90.00
_cell.angle_beta   90.00
_cell.angle_gamma   90.00
#
_symmetry.space_group_name_H-M   'P 1'
#
loop_
_entity.id
_entity.type
_entity.pdbx_description
1 polymer ?
#
loop_
_entity_poly.entity_id
_entity_poly.type
_entity_poly.pdbx_seq_one_letter_code
_entity_poly.pdbx_strand_id
1 'polypeptide(L)'
;TTSFLLRGMEFSSEDIGLVRAFGIGATILGAFIGGGMMPQLGLFRSLMVFGVLQALSNLSFLWLAWVGKSYAVMAFAVGFENLTGGMGTAAFVALVMSLCNHRYTATQFALLSSVEALGRVFLGWPAAKLVGLAGWGPFFFVTFLAALPGLWLLWVLRKPVTQHAELNTGREGAEVPC
;
A
#
# COMPACT_ATOMS: atom_id res chain seq x y z
N THR A 1 10.18 3.55 7.12
CA THR A 1 9.88 4.98 7.42
C THR A 1 10.38 5.38 8.81
N THR A 2 10.06 4.64 9.90
CA THR A 2 10.44 4.99 11.27
C THR A 2 11.95 5.11 11.46
N SER A 3 12.73 4.18 10.90
CA SER A 3 14.20 4.23 10.98
C SER A 3 14.77 5.47 10.29
N PHE A 4 14.11 5.96 9.23
CA PHE A 4 14.48 7.20 8.57
C PHE A 4 14.25 8.42 9.47
N LEU A 5 13.09 8.50 10.12
CA LEU A 5 12.77 9.62 11.01
C LEU A 5 13.67 9.66 12.23
N LEU A 6 14.00 8.50 12.83
CA LEU A 6 14.89 8.41 14.00
C LEU A 6 16.35 8.65 13.66
N ARG A 7 16.89 7.97 12.65
CA ARG A 7 18.34 7.93 12.35
C ARG A 7 18.75 8.89 11.25
N GLY A 8 17.83 9.19 10.30
CA GLY A 8 18.13 10.07 9.18
C GLY A 8 17.82 11.54 9.47
N MET A 9 16.81 11.81 10.28
CA MET A 9 16.31 13.17 10.56
C MET A 9 16.42 13.59 12.03
N GLU A 10 16.84 12.69 12.92
CA GLU A 10 17.04 12.95 14.37
C GLU A 10 15.80 13.57 15.06
N PHE A 11 14.60 13.11 14.70
CA PHE A 11 13.38 13.47 15.40
C PHE A 11 13.31 12.76 16.77
N SER A 12 12.69 13.41 17.77
CA SER A 12 12.44 12.80 19.07
C SER A 12 11.52 11.59 18.97
N SER A 13 11.72 10.61 19.85
CA SER A 13 10.83 9.44 19.93
C SER A 13 9.39 9.82 20.28
N GLU A 14 9.19 10.91 21.03
CA GLU A 14 7.87 11.44 21.39
C GLU A 14 7.16 12.02 20.17
N ASP A 15 7.86 12.84 19.36
CA ASP A 15 7.33 13.42 18.14
C ASP A 15 6.90 12.33 17.15
N ILE A 16 7.74 11.30 17.00
CA ILE A 16 7.44 10.16 16.15
C ILE A 16 6.23 9.37 16.69
N GLY A 17 6.09 9.24 18.00
CA GLY A 17 4.93 8.61 18.63
C GLY A 17 3.63 9.32 18.27
N LEU A 18 3.58 10.64 18.38
CA LEU A 18 2.42 11.47 18.03
C LEU A 18 2.07 11.37 16.52
N VAL A 19 3.08 11.49 15.66
CA VAL A 19 2.88 11.40 14.20
C VAL A 19 2.44 9.98 13.78
N ARG A 20 2.90 8.94 14.47
CA ARG A 20 2.41 7.57 14.26
C ARG A 20 0.96 7.39 14.68
N ALA A 21 0.55 7.93 15.82
CA ALA A 21 -0.85 7.90 16.24
C ALA A 21 -1.76 8.60 15.21
N PHE A 22 -1.33 9.76 14.69
CA PHE A 22 -1.98 10.43 13.57
C PHE A 22 -2.00 9.56 12.31
N GLY A 23 -0.89 8.88 11.99
CA GLY A 23 -0.78 7.96 10.87
C GLY A 23 -1.78 6.79 10.95
N ILE A 24 -2.03 6.23 12.13
CA ILE A 24 -3.05 5.18 12.32
C ILE A 24 -4.43 5.71 11.95
N GLY A 25 -4.79 6.91 12.41
CA GLY A 25 -6.04 7.57 12.01
C GLY A 25 -6.15 7.76 10.49
N ALA A 26 -5.06 8.21 9.86
CA ALA A 26 -4.99 8.35 8.40
C ALA A 26 -5.15 7.01 7.67
N THR A 27 -4.59 5.91 8.19
CA THR A 27 -4.75 4.56 7.62
C THR A 27 -6.21 4.10 7.67
N ILE A 28 -6.88 4.31 8.82
CA ILE A 28 -8.29 3.97 8.99
C ILE A 28 -9.15 4.77 7.99
N LEU A 29 -8.95 6.08 7.92
CA LEU A 29 -9.64 6.94 6.95
C LEU A 29 -9.35 6.49 5.51
N GLY A 30 -8.11 6.16 5.18
CA GLY A 30 -7.73 5.63 3.88
C GLY A 30 -8.48 4.33 3.54
N ALA A 31 -8.58 3.40 4.48
CA ALA A 31 -9.31 2.15 4.27
C ALA A 31 -10.81 2.40 4.01
N PHE A 32 -11.45 3.33 4.75
CA PHE A 32 -12.85 3.70 4.51
C PHE A 32 -13.03 4.38 3.14
N ILE A 33 -12.18 5.34 2.80
CA ILE A 33 -12.24 6.02 1.50
C ILE A 33 -12.01 5.02 0.37
N GLY A 34 -10.96 4.18 0.48
CA GLY A 34 -10.63 3.16 -0.50
C GLY A 34 -11.76 2.15 -0.70
N GLY A 35 -12.34 1.64 0.39
CA GLY A 35 -13.48 0.74 0.36
C GLY A 35 -14.73 1.37 -0.25
N GLY A 36 -15.03 2.62 0.09
CA GLY A 36 -16.18 3.37 -0.45
C GLY A 36 -16.05 3.78 -1.90
N MET A 37 -14.83 3.98 -2.40
CA MET A 37 -14.58 4.32 -3.81
C MET A 37 -14.56 3.08 -4.73
N MET A 38 -14.27 1.90 -4.20
CA MET A 38 -14.14 0.68 -5.00
C MET A 38 -15.40 0.31 -5.81
N PRO A 39 -16.64 0.40 -5.27
CA PRO A 39 -17.83 0.11 -6.05
C PRO A 39 -18.01 1.01 -7.27
N GLN A 40 -17.55 2.25 -7.18
CA GLN A 40 -17.67 3.25 -8.26
C GLN A 40 -16.57 3.11 -9.33
N LEU A 41 -15.34 2.84 -8.90
CA LEU A 41 -14.18 2.74 -9.79
C LEU A 41 -14.00 1.34 -10.40
N GLY A 42 -14.49 0.32 -9.72
CA GLY A 42 -14.18 -1.08 -10.00
C GLY A 42 -12.80 -1.48 -9.45
N LEU A 43 -12.62 -2.78 -9.22
CA LEU A 43 -11.44 -3.33 -8.55
C LEU A 43 -10.11 -2.96 -9.24
N PHE A 44 -10.03 -3.14 -10.56
CA PHE A 44 -8.81 -2.88 -11.31
C PHE A 44 -8.39 -1.40 -11.26
N ARG A 45 -9.33 -0.48 -11.48
CA ARG A 45 -9.04 0.97 -11.46
C ARG A 45 -8.66 1.43 -10.07
N SER A 46 -9.32 0.91 -9.03
CA SER A 46 -8.96 1.21 -7.64
C SER A 46 -7.54 0.79 -7.32
N LEU A 47 -7.13 -0.43 -7.68
CA LEU A 47 -5.77 -0.92 -7.51
C LEU A 47 -4.74 -0.04 -8.23
N MET A 48 -5.03 0.38 -9.47
CA MET A 48 -4.14 1.26 -10.25
C MET A 48 -4.01 2.64 -9.60
N VAL A 49 -5.13 3.28 -9.27
CA VAL A 49 -5.13 4.63 -8.68
C VAL A 49 -4.44 4.62 -7.31
N PHE A 50 -4.80 3.67 -6.45
CA PHE A 50 -4.22 3.59 -5.10
C PHE A 50 -2.74 3.16 -5.14
N GLY A 51 -2.37 2.29 -6.09
CA GLY A 51 -0.97 1.91 -6.32
C GLY A 51 -0.12 3.10 -6.79
N VAL A 52 -0.63 3.93 -7.70
CA VAL A 52 0.04 5.17 -8.13
C VAL A 52 0.16 6.16 -6.97
N LEU A 53 -0.91 6.38 -6.19
CA LEU A 53 -0.86 7.24 -5.02
C LEU A 53 0.17 6.75 -3.99
N GLN A 54 0.24 5.43 -3.77
CA GLN A 54 1.22 4.82 -2.89
C GLN A 54 2.65 4.98 -3.41
N ALA A 55 2.88 4.88 -4.72
CA ALA A 55 4.18 5.16 -5.32
C ALA A 55 4.58 6.64 -5.13
N LEU A 56 3.63 7.56 -5.34
CA LEU A 56 3.84 9.00 -5.13
C LEU A 56 4.13 9.34 -3.66
N SER A 57 3.59 8.58 -2.69
CA SER A 57 3.87 8.80 -1.27
C SER A 57 5.36 8.62 -0.93
N ASN A 58 6.08 7.74 -1.63
CA ASN A 58 7.54 7.62 -1.48
C ASN A 58 8.29 8.89 -1.87
N LEU A 59 7.77 9.69 -2.81
CA LEU A 59 8.37 10.97 -3.20
C LEU A 59 8.20 12.05 -2.12
N SER A 60 7.17 11.96 -1.28
CA SER A 60 7.04 12.89 -0.13
C SER A 60 8.15 12.67 0.90
N PHE A 61 8.63 11.45 1.10
CA PHE A 61 9.81 11.19 1.93
C PHE A 61 11.12 11.62 1.26
N LEU A 62 11.23 11.49 -0.06
CA LEU A 62 12.34 12.06 -0.80
C LEU A 62 12.38 13.59 -0.65
N TRP A 63 11.22 14.24 -0.71
CA TRP A 63 11.10 15.68 -0.48
C TRP A 63 11.50 16.04 0.96
N LEU A 64 11.05 15.29 1.96
CA LEU A 64 11.46 15.47 3.35
C LEU A 64 13.00 15.31 3.51
N ALA A 65 13.60 14.36 2.82
CA ALA A 65 15.05 14.15 2.84
C ALA A 65 15.84 15.35 2.28
N TRP A 66 15.26 16.10 1.34
CA TRP A 66 15.88 17.29 0.76
C TRP A 66 15.65 18.57 1.57
N VAL A 67 14.43 18.75 2.10
CA VAL A 67 14.08 19.91 2.92
C VAL A 67 14.77 19.87 4.29
N GLY A 68 15.09 18.68 4.78
CA GLY A 68 15.65 18.47 6.10
C GLY A 68 14.58 18.42 7.20
N LYS A 69 14.98 18.68 8.45
CA LYS A 69 14.12 18.53 9.63
C LYS A 69 12.96 19.54 9.61
N SER A 70 11.78 19.11 9.17
CA SER A 70 10.55 19.89 9.17
C SER A 70 9.38 19.04 9.66
N TYR A 71 8.76 19.47 10.78
CA TYR A 71 7.61 18.77 11.37
C TYR A 71 6.38 18.77 10.45
N ALA A 72 6.14 19.85 9.73
CA ALA A 72 5.01 19.95 8.82
C ALA A 72 5.15 18.97 7.64
N VAL A 73 6.34 18.91 7.03
CA VAL A 73 6.62 17.99 5.92
C VAL A 73 6.61 16.54 6.41
N MET A 74 7.11 16.27 7.62
CA MET A 74 7.06 14.95 8.24
C MET A 74 5.60 14.49 8.46
N ALA A 75 4.76 15.34 9.06
CA ALA A 75 3.36 15.02 9.30
C ALA A 75 2.60 14.79 8.00
N PHE A 76 2.87 15.62 6.97
CA PHE A 76 2.31 15.42 5.64
C PHE A 76 2.74 14.10 5.02
N ALA A 77 4.05 13.81 5.00
CA ALA A 77 4.59 12.60 4.38
C ALA A 77 4.05 11.33 5.06
N VAL A 78 4.04 11.29 6.41
CA VAL A 78 3.49 10.16 7.17
C VAL A 78 1.99 10.04 7.01
N GLY A 79 1.25 11.15 7.04
CA GLY A 79 -0.19 11.15 6.82
C GLY A 79 -0.56 10.67 5.44
N PHE A 80 0.13 11.16 4.40
CA PHE A 80 -0.09 10.76 3.02
C PHE A 80 0.27 9.29 2.76
N GLU A 81 1.42 8.80 3.28
CA GLU A 81 1.79 7.39 3.19
C GLU A 81 0.74 6.48 3.84
N ASN A 82 0.31 6.82 5.04
CA ASN A 82 -0.66 6.01 5.79
C ASN A 82 -2.05 6.03 5.14
N LEU A 83 -2.51 7.19 4.66
CA LEU A 83 -3.78 7.31 3.95
C LEU A 83 -3.80 6.46 2.68
N THR A 84 -2.78 6.62 1.82
CA THR A 84 -2.67 5.84 0.58
C THR A 84 -2.43 4.36 0.85
N GLY A 85 -1.68 4.04 1.90
CA GLY A 85 -1.49 2.67 2.38
C GLY A 85 -2.78 2.01 2.83
N GLY A 86 -3.65 2.72 3.55
CA GLY A 86 -4.98 2.25 3.92
C GLY A 86 -5.87 1.97 2.71
N MET A 87 -5.91 2.89 1.74
CA MET A 87 -6.64 2.70 0.48
C MET A 87 -6.11 1.49 -0.30
N GLY A 88 -4.78 1.37 -0.43
CA GLY A 88 -4.13 0.25 -1.11
C GLY A 88 -4.41 -1.10 -0.43
N THR A 89 -4.38 -1.14 0.90
CA THR A 89 -4.70 -2.35 1.67
C THR A 89 -6.15 -2.79 1.44
N ALA A 90 -7.11 -1.87 1.47
CA ALA A 90 -8.51 -2.20 1.19
C ALA A 90 -8.69 -2.81 -0.21
N ALA A 91 -8.08 -2.22 -1.23
CA ALA A 91 -8.15 -2.74 -2.60
C ALA A 91 -7.40 -4.08 -2.76
N PHE A 92 -6.27 -4.25 -2.08
CA PHE A 92 -5.52 -5.51 -2.10
C PHE A 92 -6.29 -6.66 -1.45
N VAL A 93 -6.90 -6.42 -0.28
CA VAL A 93 -7.75 -7.41 0.38
C VAL A 93 -8.93 -7.81 -0.50
N ALA A 94 -9.58 -6.85 -1.16
CA ALA A 94 -10.66 -7.13 -2.10
C ALA A 94 -10.17 -7.96 -3.31
N LEU A 95 -8.97 -7.67 -3.85
CA LEU A 95 -8.36 -8.48 -4.90
C LEU A 95 -8.13 -9.92 -4.42
N VAL A 96 -7.50 -10.10 -3.27
CA VAL A 96 -7.23 -11.45 -2.72
C VAL A 96 -8.54 -12.21 -2.51
N MET A 97 -9.56 -11.56 -1.96
CA MET A 97 -10.89 -12.17 -1.80
C MET A 97 -11.52 -12.56 -3.15
N SER A 98 -11.39 -11.72 -4.17
CA SER A 98 -11.92 -12.02 -5.50
C SER A 98 -11.24 -13.22 -6.18
N LEU A 99 -10.01 -13.54 -5.81
CA LEU A 99 -9.26 -14.69 -6.31
C LEU A 99 -9.55 -15.98 -5.51
N CYS A 100 -10.12 -15.87 -4.31
CA CYS A 100 -10.43 -17.02 -3.47
C CYS A 100 -11.72 -17.72 -3.91
N ASN A 101 -11.70 -19.05 -3.90
CA ASN A 101 -12.91 -19.86 -4.12
C ASN A 101 -13.74 -19.89 -2.83
N HIS A 102 -15.06 -19.66 -2.92
CA HIS A 102 -15.99 -19.64 -1.78
C HIS A 102 -15.87 -20.86 -0.84
N ARG A 103 -15.49 -22.03 -1.39
CA ARG A 103 -15.37 -23.27 -0.62
C ARG A 103 -14.10 -23.32 0.26
N TYR A 104 -13.02 -22.60 -0.11
CA TYR A 104 -11.73 -22.66 0.54
C TYR A 104 -11.15 -21.28 0.84
N THR A 105 -11.99 -20.27 0.97
CA THR A 105 -11.61 -18.85 1.08
C THR A 105 -10.60 -18.61 2.19
N ALA A 106 -10.81 -19.14 3.39
CA ALA A 106 -9.94 -18.92 4.54
C ALA A 106 -8.51 -19.45 4.30
N THR A 107 -8.38 -20.66 3.75
CA THR A 107 -7.08 -21.29 3.47
C THR A 107 -6.34 -20.57 2.36
N GLN A 108 -7.04 -20.23 1.27
CA GLN A 108 -6.44 -19.52 0.14
C GLN A 108 -6.03 -18.09 0.53
N PHE A 109 -6.87 -17.39 1.30
CA PHE A 109 -6.53 -16.07 1.84
C PHE A 109 -5.29 -16.13 2.74
N ALA A 110 -5.21 -17.11 3.63
CA ALA A 110 -4.04 -17.28 4.50
C ALA A 110 -2.75 -17.56 3.71
N LEU A 111 -2.82 -18.40 2.68
CA LEU A 111 -1.66 -18.69 1.81
C LEU A 111 -1.20 -17.44 1.05
N LEU A 112 -2.11 -16.71 0.42
CA LEU A 112 -1.79 -15.49 -0.33
C LEU A 112 -1.23 -14.39 0.58
N SER A 113 -1.80 -14.21 1.78
CA SER A 113 -1.29 -13.28 2.79
C SER A 113 0.08 -13.68 3.32
N SER A 114 0.35 -14.99 3.42
CA SER A 114 1.68 -15.49 3.81
C SER A 114 2.73 -15.19 2.75
N VAL A 115 2.41 -15.32 1.48
CA VAL A 115 3.31 -14.97 0.37
C VAL A 115 3.63 -13.46 0.39
N GLU A 116 2.63 -12.62 0.64
CA GLU A 116 2.83 -11.17 0.79
C GLU A 116 3.76 -10.85 1.98
N ALA A 117 3.55 -11.49 3.13
CA ALA A 117 4.38 -11.31 4.31
C ALA A 117 5.83 -11.74 4.07
N LEU A 118 6.04 -12.87 3.39
CA LEU A 118 7.38 -13.34 2.98
C LEU A 118 8.05 -12.33 2.06
N GLY A 119 7.34 -11.78 1.08
CA GLY A 119 7.87 -10.74 0.20
C GLY A 119 8.40 -9.52 0.97
N ARG A 120 7.66 -9.06 1.98
CA ARG A 120 8.11 -7.95 2.86
C ARG A 120 9.38 -8.29 3.65
N VAL A 121 9.48 -9.49 4.19
CA VAL A 121 10.65 -9.93 4.97
C VAL A 121 11.88 -10.04 4.07
N PHE A 122 11.76 -10.69 2.92
CA PHE A 122 12.88 -10.85 1.97
C PHE A 122 13.38 -9.52 1.41
N LEU A 123 12.50 -8.57 1.14
CA LEU A 123 12.88 -7.24 0.65
C LEU A 123 13.45 -6.34 1.76
N GLY A 124 13.20 -6.63 3.02
CA GLY A 124 13.69 -5.84 4.15
C GLY A 124 15.22 -5.81 4.25
N TRP A 125 15.89 -6.94 4.01
CA TRP A 125 17.34 -7.04 4.10
C TRP A 125 18.09 -6.25 2.99
N PRO A 126 17.78 -6.40 1.69
CA PRO A 126 18.41 -5.57 0.65
C PRO A 126 18.06 -4.09 0.81
N ALA A 127 16.85 -3.75 1.28
CA ALA A 127 16.46 -2.38 1.59
C ALA A 127 17.37 -1.76 2.67
N ALA A 128 17.65 -2.49 3.76
CA ALA A 128 18.54 -2.02 4.82
C ALA A 128 19.98 -1.81 4.32
N LYS A 129 20.49 -2.70 3.47
CA LYS A 129 21.81 -2.55 2.83
C LYS A 129 21.86 -1.34 1.91
N LEU A 130 20.82 -1.11 1.11
CA LEU A 130 20.75 0.03 0.20
C LEU A 130 20.82 1.36 0.96
N VAL A 131 20.09 1.47 2.06
CA VAL A 131 20.15 2.65 2.94
C VAL A 131 21.55 2.85 3.50
N GLY A 132 22.22 1.77 3.94
CA GLY A 132 23.58 1.85 4.49
C GLY A 132 24.64 2.28 3.48
N LEU A 133 24.47 1.96 2.21
CA LEU A 133 25.43 2.25 1.15
C LEU A 133 25.16 3.58 0.44
N ALA A 134 23.92 3.84 0.12
CA ALA A 134 23.52 4.97 -0.74
C ALA A 134 22.80 6.10 0.02
N GLY A 135 22.43 5.88 1.29
CA GLY A 135 21.65 6.84 2.08
C GLY A 135 20.14 6.78 1.81
N TRP A 136 19.41 7.69 2.46
CA TRP A 136 17.94 7.68 2.47
C TRP A 136 17.31 8.22 1.17
N GLY A 137 17.91 9.26 0.56
CA GLY A 137 17.37 9.86 -0.67
C GLY A 137 17.31 8.86 -1.83
N PRO A 138 18.44 8.26 -2.25
CA PRO A 138 18.45 7.22 -3.27
C PRO A 138 17.56 6.01 -2.92
N PHE A 139 17.44 5.65 -1.65
CA PHE A 139 16.54 4.58 -1.22
C PHE A 139 15.09 4.86 -1.60
N PHE A 140 14.55 6.06 -1.28
CA PHE A 140 13.18 6.41 -1.62
C PHE A 140 12.96 6.49 -3.13
N PHE A 141 13.96 6.95 -3.87
CA PHE A 141 13.88 6.97 -5.33
C PHE A 141 13.86 5.55 -5.93
N VAL A 142 14.70 4.64 -5.44
CA VAL A 142 14.71 3.23 -5.88
C VAL A 142 13.39 2.53 -5.52
N THR A 143 12.83 2.78 -4.34
CA THR A 143 11.52 2.21 -3.96
C THR A 143 10.38 2.73 -4.83
N PHE A 144 10.42 4.00 -5.25
CA PHE A 144 9.50 4.54 -6.24
C PHE A 144 9.65 3.82 -7.60
N LEU A 145 10.87 3.66 -8.10
CA LEU A 145 11.12 2.92 -9.35
C LEU A 145 10.69 1.46 -9.24
N ALA A 146 10.89 0.81 -8.11
CA ALA A 146 10.48 -0.58 -7.87
C ALA A 146 8.95 -0.76 -7.84
N ALA A 147 8.18 0.30 -7.62
CA ALA A 147 6.72 0.26 -7.72
C ALA A 147 6.24 0.18 -9.19
N LEU A 148 7.00 0.73 -10.14
CA LEU A 148 6.60 0.78 -11.56
C LEU A 148 6.41 -0.60 -12.19
N PRO A 149 7.31 -1.59 -12.01
CA PRO A 149 7.08 -2.96 -12.49
C PRO A 149 5.81 -3.60 -11.93
N GLY A 150 5.50 -3.33 -10.65
CA GLY A 150 4.27 -3.81 -10.02
C GLY A 150 3.01 -3.23 -10.68
N LEU A 151 2.99 -1.92 -10.93
CA LEU A 151 1.91 -1.25 -11.62
C LEU A 151 1.79 -1.71 -13.09
N TRP A 152 2.93 -1.90 -13.76
CA TRP A 152 2.95 -2.43 -15.12
C TRP A 152 2.40 -3.86 -15.18
N LEU A 153 2.81 -4.73 -14.25
CA LEU A 153 2.29 -6.10 -14.17
C LEU A 153 0.77 -6.10 -13.91
N LEU A 154 0.29 -5.24 -13.02
CA LEU A 154 -1.14 -5.06 -12.78
C LEU A 154 -1.87 -4.63 -14.05
N TRP A 155 -1.28 -3.71 -14.83
CA TRP A 155 -1.85 -3.27 -16.10
C TRP A 155 -1.90 -4.39 -17.15
N VAL A 156 -0.87 -5.23 -17.24
CA VAL A 156 -0.85 -6.41 -18.13
C VAL A 156 -1.93 -7.42 -17.71
N LEU A 157 -2.11 -7.63 -16.41
CA LEU A 157 -3.08 -8.56 -15.83
C LEU A 157 -4.51 -7.97 -15.74
N ARG A 158 -4.78 -6.82 -16.35
CA ARG A 158 -6.08 -6.14 -16.28
C ARG A 158 -7.27 -7.03 -16.68
N LYS A 159 -7.12 -7.83 -17.76
CA LYS A 159 -8.20 -8.69 -18.27
C LYS A 159 -8.60 -9.79 -17.28
N PRO A 160 -7.68 -10.64 -16.77
CA PRO A 160 -8.04 -11.66 -15.80
C PRO A 160 -8.58 -11.08 -14.48
N VAL A 161 -8.03 -9.97 -13.99
CA VAL A 161 -8.52 -9.31 -12.76
C VAL A 161 -9.97 -8.85 -12.92
N THR A 162 -10.32 -8.23 -14.05
CA THR A 162 -11.70 -7.76 -14.31
C THR A 162 -12.65 -8.94 -14.47
N GLN A 163 -12.28 -9.98 -15.21
CA GLN A 163 -13.13 -11.16 -15.45
C GLN A 163 -13.46 -11.90 -14.15
N HIS A 164 -12.48 -12.10 -13.26
CA HIS A 164 -12.73 -12.75 -11.98
C HIS A 164 -13.63 -11.93 -11.06
N ALA A 165 -13.50 -10.61 -11.06
CA ALA A 165 -14.37 -9.73 -10.30
C ALA A 165 -15.82 -9.80 -10.77
N GLU A 166 -16.06 -9.81 -12.10
CA GLU A 166 -17.40 -9.90 -12.70
C GLU A 166 -18.07 -11.27 -12.46
N LEU A 167 -17.31 -12.37 -12.57
CA LEU A 167 -17.83 -13.73 -12.35
C LEU A 167 -18.30 -13.93 -10.90
N ASN A 168 -17.61 -13.35 -9.91
CA ASN A 168 -18.00 -13.45 -8.52
C ASN A 168 -19.23 -12.59 -8.21
N THR A 169 -19.32 -11.36 -8.76
CA THR A 169 -20.50 -10.49 -8.57
C THR A 169 -21.75 -11.05 -9.27
N GLY A 170 -21.59 -11.66 -10.45
CA GLY A 170 -22.70 -12.30 -11.18
C GLY A 170 -23.23 -13.58 -10.50
N ARG A 171 -22.39 -14.30 -9.75
CA ARG A 171 -22.81 -15.48 -8.98
C ARG A 171 -23.59 -15.12 -7.72
N GLU A 172 -23.22 -14.05 -7.02
CA GLU A 172 -23.97 -13.56 -5.85
C GLU A 172 -25.38 -13.10 -6.23
N GLY A 173 -25.57 -12.54 -7.43
CA GLY A 173 -26.90 -12.17 -7.95
C GLY A 173 -27.79 -13.34 -8.37
N ALA A 174 -27.21 -14.51 -8.65
CA ALA A 174 -27.91 -15.69 -9.11
C ALA A 174 -28.29 -16.69 -8.00
N GLU A 175 -27.70 -16.56 -6.79
CA GLU A 175 -27.92 -17.47 -5.66
C GLU A 175 -28.88 -16.94 -4.57
N VAL A 176 -29.72 -15.95 -4.89
CA VAL A 176 -30.83 -15.54 -4.02
C VAL A 176 -32.16 -16.06 -4.62
N PRO A 177 -32.53 -17.33 -4.43
CA PRO A 177 -33.93 -17.73 -4.53
C PRO A 177 -34.63 -17.40 -3.21
N CYS A 178 -35.78 -16.79 -3.33
CA CYS A 178 -36.75 -16.59 -2.24
C CYS A 178 -37.04 -17.86 -1.47
#